data_398bb06e6d8be19da9b2df5a0fb8c667
#
_entry.id   398bb06e6d8be19da9b2df5a0fb8c667
#
_cell.length_a   1.000
_cell.length_b   1.000
_cell.length_c   1.000
_cell.angle_alpha   90.00
_cell.angle_beta   90.00
_cell.angle_gamma   90.00
#
_symmetry.space_group_name_H-M   'P 1'
#
loop_
_entity.id
_entity.type
_entity.pdbx_description
1 polymer ?
#
loop_
_entity_poly.entity_id
_entity_poly.type
_entity_poly.pdbx_seq_one_letter_code
_entity_poly.pdbx_strand_id
1 'polypeptide(L)'
;MTSLELINYAYKKGIYIENSAVPHCDSLAVRIGGDLCAVGINDKNMTESQKKTRLAHEIGHCETGAFYSPYTPLETRARCEFKANRWAARKLLPKNKLKRAMEGGAVEVWQLAEHFGVEENLIRFACNYYFSKEA
;
A
#
# COMPACT_ATOMS: atom_id res chain seq x y z
N MET A 1 -6.47 -10.59 -3.28
CA MET A 1 -4.99 -10.77 -3.32
C MET A 1 -4.48 -10.93 -1.91
N THR A 2 -3.56 -11.86 -1.70
CA THR A 2 -2.94 -12.12 -0.39
C THR A 2 -1.58 -11.44 -0.30
N SER A 3 -1.01 -11.39 0.90
CA SER A 3 0.35 -10.88 1.07
C SER A 3 1.36 -11.73 0.31
N LEU A 4 1.16 -13.05 0.23
CA LEU A 4 2.02 -13.94 -0.53
C LEU A 4 1.98 -13.61 -2.03
N GLU A 5 0.81 -13.33 -2.57
CA GLU A 5 0.66 -12.94 -3.97
C GLU A 5 1.37 -11.60 -4.25
N LEU A 6 1.32 -10.67 -3.30
CA LEU A 6 2.06 -9.40 -3.40
C LEU A 6 3.57 -9.64 -3.40
N ILE A 7 4.05 -10.53 -2.55
CA ILE A 7 5.47 -10.88 -2.50
C ILE A 7 5.91 -11.49 -3.83
N ASN A 8 5.12 -12.40 -4.37
CA ASN A 8 5.41 -13.00 -5.68
C ASN A 8 5.41 -11.95 -6.79
N TYR A 9 4.47 -11.02 -6.75
CA TYR A 9 4.45 -9.89 -7.68
C TYR A 9 5.74 -9.08 -7.61
N ALA A 10 6.16 -8.75 -6.39
CA ALA A 10 7.37 -7.96 -6.15
C ALA A 10 8.61 -8.65 -6.72
N TYR A 11 8.76 -9.95 -6.50
CA TYR A 11 9.88 -10.71 -7.04
C TYR A 11 9.91 -10.68 -8.56
N LYS A 12 8.77 -10.81 -9.21
CA LYS A 12 8.67 -10.72 -10.67
C LYS A 12 9.08 -9.36 -11.20
N LYS A 13 8.89 -8.31 -10.39
CA LYS A 13 9.28 -6.94 -10.75
C LYS A 13 10.72 -6.60 -10.33
N GLY A 14 11.43 -7.55 -9.74
CA GLY A 14 12.79 -7.31 -9.27
C GLY A 14 12.88 -6.52 -7.98
N ILE A 15 11.78 -6.46 -7.22
CA ILE A 15 11.75 -5.80 -5.91
C ILE A 15 12.11 -6.82 -4.85
N TYR A 16 13.18 -6.52 -4.10
CA TYR A 16 13.65 -7.39 -3.03
C TYR A 16 12.86 -7.13 -1.74
N ILE A 17 12.36 -8.19 -1.11
CA ILE A 17 11.62 -8.09 0.13
C ILE A 17 12.38 -8.77 1.25
N GLU A 18 12.65 -8.03 2.33
CA GLU A 18 13.34 -8.50 3.51
C GLU A 18 12.40 -8.46 4.70
N ASN A 19 12.22 -9.60 5.35
CA ASN A 19 11.43 -9.68 6.58
C ASN A 19 12.41 -9.66 7.77
N SER A 20 12.58 -8.50 8.36
CA SER A 20 13.49 -8.30 9.48
C SER A 20 13.12 -7.06 10.27
N ALA A 21 13.78 -6.87 11.41
CA ALA A 21 13.59 -5.66 12.21
C ALA A 21 13.99 -4.43 11.40
N VAL A 22 13.09 -3.46 11.34
CA VAL A 22 13.32 -2.20 10.63
C VAL A 22 13.40 -1.09 11.67
N PRO A 23 14.49 -0.28 11.69
CA PRO A 23 14.62 0.78 12.69
C PRO A 23 13.53 1.83 12.57
N HIS A 24 12.92 2.17 13.69
CA HIS A 24 11.98 3.29 13.86
C HIS A 24 10.67 3.18 13.07
N CYS A 25 10.39 2.04 12.44
CA CYS A 25 9.13 1.84 11.71
C CYS A 25 8.85 0.35 11.55
N ASP A 26 7.65 0.02 11.08
CA ASP A 26 7.26 -1.37 10.83
C ASP A 26 7.60 -1.82 9.42
N SER A 27 7.72 -0.87 8.49
CA SER A 27 8.05 -1.16 7.10
C SER A 27 8.67 0.06 6.44
N LEU A 28 9.45 -0.17 5.39
CA LEU A 28 10.02 0.90 4.59
C LEU A 28 10.38 0.39 3.20
N ALA A 29 10.50 1.31 2.26
CA ALA A 29 11.01 1.02 0.92
C ALA A 29 12.26 1.87 0.69
N VAL A 30 13.29 1.27 0.11
CA VAL A 30 14.54 1.97 -0.18
C VAL A 30 14.99 1.70 -1.60
N ARG A 31 15.55 2.72 -2.23
CA ARG A 31 16.22 2.56 -3.51
C ARG A 31 17.67 2.18 -3.21
N ILE A 32 18.09 1.01 -3.71
CA ILE A 32 19.44 0.50 -3.43
C ILE A 32 20.46 1.09 -4.40
N GLY A 33 20.02 1.36 -5.64
CA GLY A 33 20.87 1.94 -6.66
C GLY A 33 20.27 1.68 -8.04
N GLY A 34 20.40 2.62 -8.96
CA GLY A 34 19.76 2.52 -10.27
C GLY A 34 18.27 2.31 -10.13
N ASP A 35 17.77 1.22 -10.71
CA ASP A 35 16.36 0.86 -10.64
C ASP A 35 16.07 -0.18 -9.56
N LEU A 36 17.07 -0.54 -8.75
CA LEU A 36 16.89 -1.55 -7.71
C LEU A 36 16.20 -0.96 -6.47
N CYS A 37 15.19 -1.68 -6.00
CA CYS A 37 14.42 -1.29 -4.84
C CYS A 37 14.25 -2.46 -3.88
N ALA A 38 14.28 -2.17 -2.60
CA ALA A 38 14.03 -3.17 -1.56
C ALA A 38 12.94 -2.67 -0.62
N VAL A 39 12.17 -3.62 -0.10
CA VAL A 39 11.16 -3.37 0.92
C VAL A 39 11.55 -4.14 2.17
N GLY A 40 11.66 -3.44 3.29
CA GLY A 40 11.82 -4.06 4.58
C GLY A 40 10.50 -4.06 5.32
N ILE A 41 10.17 -5.17 5.94
CA ILE A 41 8.96 -5.28 6.77
C ILE A 41 9.24 -6.15 7.98
N ASN A 42 8.80 -5.68 9.14
CA ASN A 42 8.81 -6.47 10.36
C ASN A 42 7.37 -6.90 10.64
N ASP A 43 7.01 -8.10 10.17
CA ASP A 43 5.63 -8.59 10.26
C ASP A 43 5.33 -9.39 11.53
N LYS A 44 6.25 -9.41 12.48
CA LYS A 44 6.19 -10.26 13.67
C LYS A 44 4.86 -10.16 14.43
N ASN A 45 4.31 -8.96 14.57
CA ASN A 45 3.07 -8.72 15.31
C ASN A 45 1.96 -8.19 14.41
N MET A 46 2.07 -8.39 13.10
CA MET A 46 1.07 -7.90 12.15
C MET A 46 0.00 -8.94 11.85
N THR A 47 -1.23 -8.47 11.69
CA THR A 47 -2.28 -9.28 11.08
C THR A 47 -2.02 -9.38 9.58
N GLU A 48 -2.70 -10.31 8.91
CA GLU A 48 -2.60 -10.42 7.45
C GLU A 48 -3.04 -9.12 6.76
N SER A 49 -4.09 -8.48 7.26
CA SER A 49 -4.57 -7.20 6.73
C SER A 49 -3.52 -6.10 6.85
N GLN A 50 -2.85 -6.00 7.98
CA GLN A 50 -1.77 -5.04 8.19
C GLN A 50 -0.60 -5.33 7.28
N LYS A 51 -0.16 -6.58 7.21
CA LYS A 51 0.95 -7.00 6.38
C LYS A 51 0.68 -6.70 4.90
N LYS A 52 -0.48 -7.10 4.42
CA LYS A 52 -0.88 -6.88 3.02
C LYS A 52 -0.92 -5.40 2.67
N THR A 53 -1.56 -4.58 3.51
CA THR A 53 -1.68 -3.14 3.28
C THR A 53 -0.32 -2.47 3.25
N ARG A 54 0.54 -2.81 4.21
CA ARG A 54 1.88 -2.21 4.31
C ARG A 54 2.80 -2.64 3.19
N LEU A 55 2.76 -3.92 2.81
CA LEU A 55 3.52 -4.40 1.65
C LEU A 55 3.10 -3.66 0.38
N ALA A 56 1.81 -3.53 0.15
CA ALA A 56 1.32 -2.84 -1.04
C ALA A 56 1.76 -1.38 -1.07
N HIS A 57 1.75 -0.70 0.07
CA HIS A 57 2.22 0.67 0.18
C HIS A 57 3.71 0.79 -0.16
N GLU A 58 4.55 -0.06 0.44
CA GLU A 58 5.99 -0.01 0.20
C GLU A 58 6.34 -0.43 -1.23
N ILE A 59 5.67 -1.45 -1.77
CA ILE A 59 5.84 -1.83 -3.17
C ILE A 59 5.41 -0.66 -4.07
N GLY A 60 4.38 0.08 -3.66
CA GLY A 60 3.92 1.27 -4.36
C GLY A 60 5.01 2.35 -4.48
N HIS A 61 5.79 2.57 -3.43
CA HIS A 61 6.95 3.47 -3.50
C HIS A 61 7.95 2.98 -4.55
N CYS A 62 8.21 1.67 -4.59
CA CYS A 62 9.12 1.09 -5.57
C CYS A 62 8.59 1.23 -7.01
N GLU A 63 7.34 0.90 -7.22
CA GLU A 63 6.72 0.91 -8.54
C GLU A 63 6.57 2.32 -9.12
N THR A 64 6.34 3.31 -8.27
CA THR A 64 6.15 4.71 -8.70
C THR A 64 7.46 5.51 -8.70
N GLY A 65 8.51 4.98 -8.08
CA GLY A 65 9.76 5.73 -7.91
C GLY A 65 9.64 6.91 -6.95
N ALA A 66 8.60 6.94 -6.15
CA ALA A 66 8.29 8.07 -5.26
C ALA A 66 8.96 7.87 -3.91
N PHE A 67 10.22 8.28 -3.81
CA PHE A 67 11.02 8.19 -2.60
C PHE A 67 11.35 9.59 -2.08
N TYR A 68 11.59 9.68 -0.77
CA TYR A 68 12.01 10.93 -0.16
C TYR A 68 12.93 10.69 1.03
N SER A 69 13.67 11.73 1.40
CA SER A 69 14.57 11.72 2.56
C SER A 69 13.95 12.54 3.70
N PRO A 70 14.54 12.46 4.91
CA PRO A 70 14.10 13.33 6.01
C PRO A 70 14.19 14.83 5.71
N TYR A 71 15.00 15.21 4.72
CA TYR A 71 15.21 16.61 4.34
C TYR A 71 14.27 17.09 3.25
N THR A 72 13.47 16.19 2.69
CA THR A 72 12.52 16.54 1.62
C THR A 72 11.40 17.41 2.21
N PRO A 73 10.96 18.47 1.50
CA PRO A 73 9.83 19.28 1.97
C PRO A 73 8.58 18.46 2.18
N LEU A 74 7.77 18.86 3.16
CA LEU A 74 6.55 18.13 3.55
C LEU A 74 5.58 17.93 2.38
N GLU A 75 5.43 18.95 1.52
CA GLU A 75 4.57 18.85 0.34
C GLU A 75 4.99 17.71 -0.58
N THR A 76 6.29 17.61 -0.83
CA THR A 76 6.84 16.57 -1.72
C THR A 76 6.68 15.19 -1.08
N ARG A 77 6.91 15.08 0.24
CA ARG A 77 6.67 13.82 0.97
C ARG A 77 5.21 13.39 0.85
N ALA A 78 4.29 14.33 1.02
CA ALA A 78 2.85 14.05 0.91
C ALA A 78 2.49 13.52 -0.49
N ARG A 79 3.10 14.07 -1.53
CA ARG A 79 2.89 13.59 -2.91
C ARG A 79 3.44 12.18 -3.09
N CYS A 80 4.60 11.88 -2.51
CA CYS A 80 5.18 10.54 -2.57
C CYS A 80 4.30 9.52 -1.86
N GLU A 81 3.79 9.87 -0.69
CA GLU A 81 2.88 9.02 0.06
C GLU A 81 1.56 8.82 -0.68
N PHE A 82 1.04 9.88 -1.29
CA PHE A 82 -0.17 9.79 -2.11
C PHE A 82 0.02 8.81 -3.27
N LYS A 83 1.14 8.88 -3.97
CA LYS A 83 1.44 7.99 -5.10
C LYS A 83 1.53 6.54 -4.66
N ALA A 84 2.17 6.27 -3.52
CA ALA A 84 2.26 4.93 -2.97
C ALA A 84 0.89 4.40 -2.56
N ASN A 85 0.09 5.21 -1.89
CA ASN A 85 -1.27 4.85 -1.50
C ASN A 85 -2.18 4.61 -2.70
N ARG A 86 -2.05 5.45 -3.72
CA ARG A 86 -2.81 5.28 -4.96
C ARG A 86 -2.47 3.95 -5.65
N TRP A 87 -1.19 3.62 -5.71
CA TRP A 87 -0.76 2.34 -6.28
C TRP A 87 -1.36 1.17 -5.48
N ALA A 88 -1.26 1.24 -4.15
CA ALA A 88 -1.80 0.20 -3.27
C ALA A 88 -3.32 0.05 -3.44
N ALA A 89 -4.04 1.17 -3.50
CA ALA A 89 -5.49 1.16 -3.68
C ALA A 89 -5.87 0.53 -5.02
N ARG A 90 -5.20 0.92 -6.10
CA ARG A 90 -5.47 0.36 -7.41
C ARG A 90 -5.17 -1.13 -7.49
N LYS A 91 -4.14 -1.57 -6.79
CA LYS A 91 -3.71 -2.98 -6.78
C LYS A 91 -4.64 -3.86 -5.96
N LEU A 92 -4.98 -3.42 -4.75
CA LEU A 92 -5.77 -4.22 -3.79
C LEU A 92 -7.27 -3.95 -3.87
N LEU A 93 -7.66 -2.74 -4.25
CA LEU A 93 -9.04 -2.27 -4.24
C LEU A 93 -9.42 -1.65 -5.59
N PRO A 94 -9.40 -2.42 -6.69
CA PRO A 94 -9.82 -1.88 -7.99
C PRO A 94 -11.21 -1.27 -7.87
N LYS A 95 -11.43 -0.14 -8.53
CA LYS A 95 -12.68 0.64 -8.41
C LYS A 95 -13.93 -0.18 -8.64
N ASN A 96 -13.92 -1.03 -9.68
CA ASN A 96 -15.08 -1.85 -10.00
C ASN A 96 -15.38 -2.89 -8.92
N LYS A 97 -14.35 -3.46 -8.31
CA LYS A 97 -14.53 -4.43 -7.23
C LYS A 97 -15.03 -3.76 -5.97
N LEU A 98 -14.53 -2.57 -5.67
CA LEU A 98 -14.97 -1.79 -4.52
C LEU A 98 -16.45 -1.41 -4.67
N LYS A 99 -16.84 -0.93 -5.85
CA LYS A 99 -18.25 -0.61 -6.16
C LYS A 99 -19.15 -1.84 -6.00
N ARG A 100 -18.73 -2.98 -6.50
CA ARG A 100 -19.50 -4.22 -6.39
C ARG A 100 -19.72 -4.63 -4.94
N ALA A 101 -18.68 -4.53 -4.11
CA ALA A 101 -18.81 -4.86 -2.69
C ALA A 101 -19.79 -3.94 -2.00
N MET A 102 -19.75 -2.64 -2.32
CA MET A 102 -20.69 -1.64 -1.77
C MET A 102 -22.12 -1.93 -2.20
N GLU A 103 -22.32 -2.25 -3.47
CA GLU A 103 -23.63 -2.62 -4.02
C GLU A 103 -24.16 -3.91 -3.41
N GLY A 104 -23.27 -4.81 -3.01
CA GLY A 104 -23.62 -6.06 -2.34
C GLY A 104 -23.92 -5.92 -0.84
N GLY A 105 -23.86 -4.71 -0.30
CA GLY A 105 -24.23 -4.43 1.10
C GLY A 105 -23.09 -4.04 2.03
N ALA A 106 -21.83 -4.11 1.58
CA ALA A 106 -20.69 -3.67 2.39
C ALA A 106 -20.58 -2.14 2.29
N VAL A 107 -21.25 -1.43 3.18
CA VAL A 107 -21.34 0.04 3.12
C VAL A 107 -20.52 0.74 4.19
N GLU A 108 -20.17 0.05 5.26
CA GLU A 108 -19.33 0.60 6.32
C GLU A 108 -17.85 0.34 6.02
N VAL A 109 -16.97 1.23 6.48
CA VAL A 109 -15.53 1.10 6.24
C VAL A 109 -15.01 -0.25 6.77
N TRP A 110 -15.43 -0.64 7.98
CA TRP A 110 -14.98 -1.89 8.58
C TRP A 110 -15.45 -3.13 7.78
N GLN A 111 -16.63 -3.06 7.17
CA GLN A 111 -17.16 -4.15 6.33
C GLN A 111 -16.31 -4.31 5.08
N LEU A 112 -15.96 -3.20 4.43
CA LEU A 112 -15.11 -3.21 3.25
C LEU A 112 -13.69 -3.68 3.59
N ALA A 113 -13.15 -3.23 4.73
CA ALA A 113 -11.84 -3.65 5.18
C ALA A 113 -11.79 -5.17 5.41
N GLU A 114 -12.81 -5.72 6.04
CA GLU A 114 -12.93 -7.14 6.28
C GLU A 114 -13.11 -7.92 4.97
N HIS A 115 -13.94 -7.41 4.07
CA HIS A 115 -14.20 -8.03 2.78
C HIS A 115 -12.92 -8.18 1.93
N PHE A 116 -12.11 -7.13 1.89
CA PHE A 116 -10.88 -7.13 1.08
C PHE A 116 -9.65 -7.58 1.86
N GLY A 117 -9.74 -7.71 3.18
CA GLY A 117 -8.61 -8.09 4.01
C GLY A 117 -7.52 -7.04 4.04
N VAL A 118 -7.91 -5.77 4.17
CA VAL A 118 -6.98 -4.63 4.24
C VAL A 118 -7.30 -3.77 5.45
N GLU A 119 -6.40 -2.85 5.79
CA GLU A 119 -6.64 -1.90 6.86
C GLU A 119 -7.68 -0.85 6.44
N GLU A 120 -8.40 -0.33 7.42
CA GLU A 120 -9.45 0.66 7.18
C GLU A 120 -8.94 1.94 6.53
N ASN A 121 -7.71 2.34 6.87
CA ASN A 121 -7.14 3.56 6.28
C ASN A 121 -7.00 3.46 4.76
N LEU A 122 -6.71 2.28 4.24
CA LEU A 122 -6.63 2.10 2.79
C LEU A 122 -8.02 2.16 2.15
N ILE A 123 -9.05 1.64 2.82
CA ILE A 123 -10.43 1.77 2.36
C ILE A 123 -10.83 3.25 2.29
N ARG A 124 -10.53 4.02 3.33
CA ARG A 124 -10.84 5.46 3.34
C ARG A 124 -10.12 6.20 2.22
N PHE A 125 -8.85 5.89 2.02
CA PHE A 125 -8.09 6.47 0.92
C PHE A 125 -8.72 6.14 -0.43
N ALA A 126 -9.03 4.86 -0.67
CA ALA A 126 -9.58 4.40 -1.94
C ALA A 126 -10.95 5.04 -2.22
N CYS A 127 -11.82 5.08 -1.23
CA CYS A 127 -13.14 5.69 -1.40
C CYS A 127 -13.03 7.18 -1.72
N ASN A 128 -12.16 7.88 -1.02
CA ASN A 128 -11.92 9.29 -1.28
C ASN A 128 -11.32 9.50 -2.68
N TYR A 129 -10.35 8.69 -3.05
CA TYR A 129 -9.68 8.78 -4.34
C TYR A 129 -10.61 8.48 -5.51
N TYR A 130 -11.43 7.42 -5.39
CA TYR A 130 -12.28 6.99 -6.49
C TYR A 130 -13.59 7.77 -6.60
N PHE A 131 -14.19 8.16 -5.48
CA PHE A 131 -15.55 8.64 -5.44
C PHE A 131 -15.71 10.08 -4.97
N SER A 132 -14.64 10.70 -4.47
CA SER A 132 -14.71 12.11 -4.10
C SER A 132 -14.89 12.95 -5.35
N LYS A 133 -15.94 13.77 -5.34
CA LYS A 133 -16.14 14.75 -6.41
C LYS A 133 -15.51 16.05 -5.95
N GLU A 134 -14.55 16.52 -6.70
CA GLU A 134 -14.03 17.85 -6.50
C GLU A 134 -15.11 18.87 -6.82
N ALA A 135 -15.33 19.75 -5.91
CA ALA A 135 -16.29 20.82 -6.11
C ALA A 135 -15.73 21.82 -7.14
#